data_89981c66c795fae720afd8cf23256650
#
_entry.id   89981c66c795fae720afd8cf23256650
#
_cell.length_a   1.000
_cell.length_b   1.000
_cell.length_c   1.000
_cell.angle_alpha   90.00
_cell.angle_beta   90.00
_cell.angle_gamma   90.00
#
_symmetry.space_group_name_H-M   'P 1'
#
loop_
_entity.id
_entity.type
_entity.pdbx_description
1 polymer ?
#
loop_
_entity_poly.entity_id
_entity_poly.type
_entity_poly.pdbx_seq_one_letter_code
_entity_poly.pdbx_strand_id
1 'polypeptide(L)'
;MNESQNESWHREPRKIRIHDESCFEYMRKAGLLAAQTLDFITPYVLPGVTTEELDRLCHEYISDNGAVAAPLNYKGFPKSICTSINHVVCHGIPGERRLSNGDTLNIDVTVILEGWYGDTSRMFVVGDKVKRLAERLISVTYEAMWKGIKTVKPGESKGGAGPNQVHGSPCSLYFLCSESIV
;
A
#
# COMPACT_ATOMS: atom_id res chain seq x y z
N MET A 1 43.25 30.24 4.18
CA MET A 1 42.06 30.85 3.56
C MET A 1 41.37 29.75 2.79
N ASN A 2 40.37 29.18 3.39
CA ASN A 2 39.56 28.11 2.79
C ASN A 2 38.22 28.72 2.41
N GLU A 3 38.02 28.92 1.11
CA GLU A 3 36.73 29.27 0.56
C GLU A 3 35.85 28.00 0.57
N SER A 4 34.94 27.92 1.53
CA SER A 4 33.87 26.96 1.55
C SER A 4 32.90 27.25 0.42
N GLN A 5 32.87 26.40 -0.59
CA GLN A 5 31.91 26.42 -1.65
C GLN A 5 30.52 26.16 -1.07
N ASN A 6 29.74 27.23 -1.03
CA ASN A 6 28.35 27.22 -0.66
C ASN A 6 27.56 26.75 -1.90
N GLU A 7 27.45 25.43 -2.11
CA GLU A 7 26.57 24.87 -3.15
C GLU A 7 25.12 25.14 -2.76
N SER A 8 24.57 26.21 -3.29
CA SER A 8 23.14 26.52 -3.20
C SER A 8 22.35 25.44 -3.95
N TRP A 9 21.66 24.60 -3.18
CA TRP A 9 20.73 23.59 -3.69
C TRP A 9 19.47 24.24 -4.30
N HIS A 10 19.63 24.97 -5.37
CA HIS A 10 18.49 25.39 -6.21
C HIS A 10 18.03 24.18 -7.01
N ARG A 11 17.21 23.33 -6.39
CA ARG A 11 16.41 22.37 -7.17
C ARG A 11 15.40 23.17 -7.97
N GLU A 12 15.53 23.15 -9.28
CA GLU A 12 14.45 23.64 -10.16
C GLU A 12 13.14 23.00 -9.72
N PRO A 13 12.04 23.76 -9.61
CA PRO A 13 10.76 23.18 -9.24
C PRO A 13 10.39 22.12 -10.27
N ARG A 14 10.31 20.85 -9.83
CA ARG A 14 9.86 19.76 -10.72
C ARG A 14 8.48 20.14 -11.23
N LYS A 15 8.32 20.23 -12.54
CA LYS A 15 7.00 20.46 -13.15
C LYS A 15 6.10 19.29 -12.77
N ILE A 16 5.07 19.56 -11.99
CA ILE A 16 4.03 18.57 -11.66
C ILE A 16 3.30 18.25 -12.98
N ARG A 17 3.30 16.98 -13.36
CA ARG A 17 2.56 16.53 -14.53
C ARG A 17 1.07 16.48 -14.19
N ILE A 18 0.28 17.21 -14.95
CA ILE A 18 -1.18 17.15 -14.87
C ILE A 18 -1.64 16.12 -15.90
N HIS A 19 -2.38 15.13 -15.41
CA HIS A 19 -2.95 14.07 -16.24
C HIS A 19 -4.37 14.46 -16.69
N ASP A 20 -4.69 14.15 -17.93
CA ASP A 20 -6.00 14.31 -18.53
C ASP A 20 -6.84 13.01 -18.44
N GLU A 21 -8.06 13.06 -18.96
CA GLU A 21 -9.00 11.92 -18.91
C GLU A 21 -8.47 10.66 -19.62
N SER A 22 -7.65 10.85 -20.68
CA SER A 22 -7.05 9.71 -21.40
C SER A 22 -6.09 8.90 -20.52
N CYS A 23 -5.41 9.57 -19.60
CA CYS A 23 -4.52 8.96 -18.62
C CYS A 23 -5.28 8.18 -17.53
N PHE A 24 -6.49 8.61 -17.19
CA PHE A 24 -7.27 8.00 -16.11
C PHE A 24 -7.69 6.56 -16.42
N GLU A 25 -7.90 6.23 -17.70
CA GLU A 25 -8.22 4.85 -18.09
C GLU A 25 -7.08 3.90 -17.79
N TYR A 26 -5.84 4.29 -18.09
CA TYR A 26 -4.66 3.47 -17.78
C TYR A 26 -4.45 3.33 -16.26
N MET A 27 -4.63 4.40 -15.51
CA MET A 27 -4.58 4.33 -14.04
C MET A 27 -5.65 3.40 -13.47
N ARG A 28 -6.86 3.41 -14.01
CA ARG A 28 -7.93 2.49 -13.60
C ARG A 28 -7.59 1.04 -13.90
N LYS A 29 -6.99 0.74 -15.06
CA LYS A 29 -6.55 -0.62 -15.40
C LYS A 29 -5.49 -1.12 -14.43
N ALA A 30 -4.48 -0.31 -14.14
CA ALA A 30 -3.45 -0.67 -13.17
C ALA A 30 -4.04 -0.86 -11.75
N GLY A 31 -4.86 0.07 -11.28
CA GLY A 31 -5.54 -0.04 -9.99
C GLY A 31 -6.48 -1.24 -9.89
N LEU A 32 -7.20 -1.55 -10.98
CA LEU A 32 -8.05 -2.74 -11.04
C LEU A 32 -7.23 -4.02 -10.91
N LEU A 33 -6.11 -4.13 -11.60
CA LEU A 33 -5.23 -5.30 -11.50
C LEU A 33 -4.66 -5.47 -10.08
N ALA A 34 -4.24 -4.38 -9.44
CA ALA A 34 -3.80 -4.43 -8.04
C ALA A 34 -4.91 -4.94 -7.11
N ALA A 35 -6.14 -4.45 -7.26
CA ALA A 35 -7.29 -4.93 -6.50
C ALA A 35 -7.62 -6.40 -6.78
N GLN A 36 -7.58 -6.82 -8.04
CA GLN A 36 -7.79 -8.22 -8.44
C GLN A 36 -6.71 -9.15 -7.87
N THR A 37 -5.47 -8.69 -7.73
CA THR A 37 -4.41 -9.46 -7.06
C THR A 37 -4.76 -9.71 -5.60
N LEU A 38 -5.33 -8.72 -4.90
CA LEU A 38 -5.81 -8.90 -3.52
C LEU A 38 -7.03 -9.84 -3.43
N ASP A 39 -7.92 -9.81 -4.42
CA ASP A 39 -9.04 -10.76 -4.49
C ASP A 39 -8.54 -12.18 -4.75
N PHE A 40 -7.62 -12.34 -5.69
CA PHE A 40 -6.99 -13.62 -6.03
C PHE A 40 -6.31 -14.27 -4.83
N ILE A 41 -5.52 -13.51 -4.06
CA ILE A 41 -4.76 -14.07 -2.94
C ILE A 41 -5.63 -14.39 -1.71
N THR A 42 -6.84 -13.82 -1.60
CA THR A 42 -7.72 -13.97 -0.45
C THR A 42 -7.93 -15.42 0.01
N PRO A 43 -8.26 -16.39 -0.85
CA PRO A 43 -8.48 -17.78 -0.43
C PRO A 43 -7.22 -18.50 0.04
N TYR A 44 -6.05 -17.97 -0.23
CA TYR A 44 -4.76 -18.55 0.16
C TYR A 44 -4.25 -18.04 1.52
N VAL A 45 -4.89 -17.02 2.09
CA VAL A 45 -4.50 -16.47 3.40
C VAL A 45 -5.05 -17.38 4.52
N LEU A 46 -4.37 -18.49 4.72
CA LEU A 46 -4.80 -19.54 5.65
C LEU A 46 -3.72 -19.83 6.72
N PRO A 47 -4.11 -20.33 7.90
CA PRO A 47 -3.14 -20.80 8.90
C PRO A 47 -2.19 -21.84 8.31
N GLY A 48 -0.89 -21.67 8.57
CA GLY A 48 0.17 -22.59 8.10
C GLY A 48 0.82 -22.18 6.77
N VAL A 49 0.20 -21.33 5.96
CA VAL A 49 0.80 -20.79 4.73
C VAL A 49 1.93 -19.82 5.11
N THR A 50 3.01 -19.81 4.34
CA THR A 50 4.11 -18.85 4.53
C THR A 50 3.84 -17.56 3.75
N THR A 51 4.38 -16.44 4.24
CA THR A 51 4.30 -15.18 3.47
C THR A 51 5.10 -15.24 2.18
N GLU A 52 6.14 -16.08 2.10
CA GLU A 52 6.88 -16.40 0.87
C GLU A 52 5.98 -17.01 -0.20
N GLU A 53 5.11 -17.94 0.19
CA GLU A 53 4.16 -18.57 -0.73
C GLU A 53 3.13 -17.56 -1.24
N LEU A 54 2.65 -16.66 -0.38
CA LEU A 54 1.76 -15.58 -0.81
C LEU A 54 2.43 -14.62 -1.79
N ASP A 55 3.71 -14.29 -1.57
CA ASP A 55 4.49 -13.47 -2.49
C ASP A 55 4.64 -14.14 -3.86
N ARG A 56 5.00 -15.44 -3.86
CA ARG A 56 5.15 -16.23 -5.10
C ARG A 56 3.85 -16.23 -5.92
N LEU A 57 2.71 -16.50 -5.27
CA LEU A 57 1.41 -16.53 -5.93
C LEU A 57 1.03 -15.16 -6.50
N CYS A 58 1.23 -14.09 -5.74
CA CYS A 58 0.98 -12.73 -6.21
C CYS A 58 1.90 -12.35 -7.38
N HIS A 59 3.19 -12.71 -7.30
CA HIS A 59 4.15 -12.48 -8.37
C HIS A 59 3.72 -13.15 -9.68
N GLU A 60 3.35 -14.42 -9.61
CA GLU A 60 2.88 -15.19 -10.77
C GLU A 60 1.61 -14.54 -11.36
N TYR A 61 0.62 -14.23 -10.52
CA TYR A 61 -0.62 -13.61 -10.97
C TYR A 61 -0.39 -12.26 -11.65
N ILE A 62 0.46 -11.39 -11.07
CA ILE A 62 0.80 -10.08 -11.65
C ILE A 62 1.49 -10.26 -13.02
N SER A 63 2.46 -11.18 -13.10
CA SER A 63 3.21 -11.45 -14.32
C SER A 63 2.34 -12.04 -15.44
N ASP A 64 1.44 -12.97 -15.11
CA ASP A 64 0.51 -13.60 -16.04
C ASP A 64 -0.50 -12.59 -16.62
N ASN A 65 -0.77 -11.50 -15.91
CA ASN A 65 -1.60 -10.39 -16.37
C ASN A 65 -0.79 -9.28 -17.08
N GLY A 66 0.46 -9.55 -17.45
CA GLY A 66 1.30 -8.64 -18.25
C GLY A 66 1.83 -7.42 -17.50
N ALA A 67 1.82 -7.46 -16.18
CA ALA A 67 2.31 -6.39 -15.32
C ALA A 67 3.61 -6.78 -14.59
N VAL A 68 4.24 -5.80 -13.97
CA VAL A 68 5.43 -5.98 -13.12
C VAL A 68 5.08 -5.61 -11.69
N ALA A 69 5.56 -6.39 -10.72
CA ALA A 69 5.47 -6.04 -9.31
C ALA A 69 6.45 -4.90 -9.00
N ALA A 70 5.92 -3.72 -8.67
CA ALA A 70 6.74 -2.52 -8.47
C ALA A 70 7.73 -2.60 -7.29
N PRO A 71 7.42 -3.27 -6.17
CA PRO A 71 8.36 -3.39 -5.05
C PRO A 71 9.62 -4.18 -5.39
N LEU A 72 9.53 -5.15 -6.31
CA LEU A 72 10.64 -6.06 -6.62
C LEU A 72 11.84 -5.30 -7.16
N ASN A 73 12.96 -5.39 -6.45
CA ASN A 73 14.22 -4.69 -6.70
C ASN A 73 14.18 -3.16 -6.48
N TYR A 74 13.05 -2.60 -6.04
CA TYR A 74 13.00 -1.18 -5.69
C TYR A 74 13.85 -0.92 -4.44
N LYS A 75 14.91 -0.11 -4.60
CA LYS A 75 15.90 0.19 -3.53
C LYS A 75 16.41 -1.06 -2.80
N GLY A 76 16.50 -2.19 -3.49
CA GLY A 76 16.98 -3.46 -2.95
C GLY A 76 15.91 -4.29 -2.23
N PHE A 77 14.62 -3.93 -2.31
CA PHE A 77 13.54 -4.76 -1.77
C PHE A 77 13.44 -6.08 -2.57
N PRO A 78 13.50 -7.26 -1.90
CA PRO A 78 13.73 -8.53 -2.59
C PRO A 78 12.46 -9.26 -3.02
N LYS A 79 11.28 -8.69 -2.82
CA LYS A 79 9.98 -9.36 -2.96
C LYS A 79 8.99 -8.55 -3.81
N SER A 80 7.93 -9.20 -4.25
CA SER A 80 6.94 -8.63 -5.17
C SER A 80 5.81 -7.90 -4.46
N ILE A 81 5.54 -8.25 -3.22
CA ILE A 81 4.52 -7.62 -2.36
C ILE A 81 5.11 -7.35 -0.97
N CYS A 82 4.41 -6.53 -0.17
CA CYS A 82 4.72 -6.44 1.25
C CYS A 82 3.71 -7.26 2.07
N THR A 83 4.20 -7.90 3.14
CA THR A 83 3.38 -8.70 4.07
C THR A 83 3.67 -8.29 5.50
N SER A 84 2.79 -7.50 6.11
CA SER A 84 3.00 -6.95 7.45
C SER A 84 2.11 -7.64 8.46
N ILE A 85 2.70 -8.49 9.33
CA ILE A 85 1.99 -9.32 10.28
C ILE A 85 1.97 -8.67 11.66
N ASN A 86 0.78 -8.57 12.26
CA ASN A 86 0.53 -8.12 13.63
C ASN A 86 1.14 -6.73 13.93
N HIS A 87 2.30 -6.70 14.59
CA HIS A 87 2.98 -5.47 15.02
C HIS A 87 3.87 -4.83 13.95
N VAL A 88 4.06 -5.50 12.81
CA VAL A 88 4.80 -4.91 11.69
C VAL A 88 3.93 -3.83 11.06
N VAL A 89 4.43 -2.59 11.07
CA VAL A 89 3.64 -1.41 10.67
C VAL A 89 3.41 -1.39 9.15
N CYS A 90 4.47 -1.55 8.36
CA CYS A 90 4.43 -1.58 6.89
C CYS A 90 5.69 -2.25 6.33
N HIS A 91 5.71 -2.48 5.01
CA HIS A 91 6.86 -2.99 4.24
C HIS A 91 7.46 -4.28 4.81
N GLY A 92 6.64 -5.14 5.44
CA GLY A 92 7.08 -6.45 5.89
C GLY A 92 7.56 -7.30 4.71
N ILE A 93 8.78 -7.85 4.81
CA ILE A 93 9.37 -8.67 3.74
C ILE A 93 8.81 -10.08 3.84
N PRO A 94 8.18 -10.60 2.77
CA PRO A 94 7.76 -12.00 2.69
C PRO A 94 8.91 -12.99 2.96
N GLY A 95 8.61 -14.05 3.71
CA GLY A 95 9.59 -15.05 4.09
C GLY A 95 8.96 -16.34 4.62
N GLU A 96 9.77 -17.17 5.29
CA GLU A 96 9.37 -18.51 5.76
C GLU A 96 8.39 -18.51 6.95
N ARG A 97 8.08 -17.34 7.51
CA ARG A 97 7.13 -17.24 8.62
C ARG A 97 5.77 -17.76 8.19
N ARG A 98 5.28 -18.76 8.94
CA ARG A 98 3.93 -19.32 8.74
C ARG A 98 2.90 -18.48 9.47
N LEU A 99 1.78 -18.25 8.81
CA LEU A 99 0.62 -17.60 9.38
C LEU A 99 0.00 -18.48 10.45
N SER A 100 -0.39 -17.87 11.56
CA SER A 100 -1.07 -18.52 12.68
C SER A 100 -2.54 -18.09 12.74
N ASN A 101 -3.40 -18.98 13.24
CA ASN A 101 -4.80 -18.62 13.49
C ASN A 101 -4.90 -17.44 14.47
N GLY A 102 -5.56 -16.37 14.05
CA GLY A 102 -5.68 -15.12 14.81
C GLY A 102 -4.64 -14.06 14.47
N ASP A 103 -3.68 -14.33 13.56
CA ASP A 103 -2.82 -13.28 13.03
C ASP A 103 -3.62 -12.26 12.22
N THR A 104 -3.23 -11.01 12.32
CA THR A 104 -3.65 -9.97 11.37
C THR A 104 -2.53 -9.74 10.36
N LEU A 105 -2.88 -9.63 9.10
CA LEU A 105 -1.92 -9.48 8.01
C LEU A 105 -2.37 -8.35 7.09
N ASN A 106 -1.51 -7.37 6.86
CA ASN A 106 -1.65 -6.47 5.73
C ASN A 106 -0.88 -7.04 4.53
N ILE A 107 -1.55 -7.18 3.40
CA ILE A 107 -0.91 -7.44 2.11
C ILE A 107 -1.02 -6.17 1.29
N ASP A 108 0.12 -5.69 0.81
CA ASP A 108 0.26 -4.46 0.07
C ASP A 108 0.85 -4.77 -1.31
N VAL A 109 0.13 -4.36 -2.35
CA VAL A 109 0.37 -4.70 -3.75
C VAL A 109 0.50 -3.43 -4.56
N THR A 110 1.65 -3.27 -5.21
CA THR A 110 1.86 -2.24 -6.22
C THR A 110 2.25 -2.89 -7.54
N VAL A 111 1.48 -2.63 -8.58
CA VAL A 111 1.74 -3.14 -9.94
C VAL A 111 2.09 -2.01 -10.89
N ILE A 112 2.91 -2.33 -11.90
CA ILE A 112 3.16 -1.46 -13.05
C ILE A 112 2.57 -2.14 -14.28
N LEU A 113 1.51 -1.56 -14.83
CA LEU A 113 0.86 -2.02 -16.05
C LEU A 113 0.95 -0.92 -17.12
N GLU A 114 1.57 -1.21 -18.26
CA GLU A 114 1.76 -0.25 -19.36
C GLU A 114 2.38 1.09 -18.91
N GLY A 115 3.27 1.04 -17.89
CA GLY A 115 3.95 2.22 -17.33
C GLY A 115 3.13 2.99 -16.29
N TRP A 116 1.92 2.52 -15.93
CA TRP A 116 1.06 3.12 -14.92
C TRP A 116 1.04 2.29 -13.64
N TYR A 117 1.04 2.97 -12.50
CA TYR A 117 1.06 2.35 -11.19
C TYR A 117 -0.36 2.14 -10.66
N GLY A 118 -0.64 0.93 -10.17
CA GLY A 118 -1.80 0.62 -9.36
C GLY A 118 -1.33 0.14 -8.00
N ASP A 119 -1.74 0.82 -6.94
CA ASP A 119 -1.29 0.60 -5.57
C ASP A 119 -2.49 0.46 -4.63
N THR A 120 -2.54 -0.64 -3.88
CA THR A 120 -3.62 -0.90 -2.91
C THR A 120 -3.21 -1.96 -1.90
N SER A 121 -3.75 -1.85 -0.69
CA SER A 121 -3.52 -2.84 0.36
C SER A 121 -4.82 -3.31 1.00
N ARG A 122 -4.77 -4.47 1.65
CA ARG A 122 -5.91 -5.04 2.37
C ARG A 122 -5.46 -5.71 3.65
N MET A 123 -6.26 -5.49 4.71
CA MET A 123 -6.12 -6.23 5.96
C MET A 123 -6.85 -7.56 5.88
N PHE A 124 -6.18 -8.61 6.32
CA PHE A 124 -6.69 -9.97 6.45
C PHE A 124 -6.65 -10.41 7.92
N VAL A 125 -7.62 -11.21 8.29
CA VAL A 125 -7.61 -11.98 9.53
C VAL A 125 -7.39 -13.43 9.16
N VAL A 126 -6.36 -14.04 9.74
CA VAL A 126 -6.00 -15.43 9.45
C VAL A 126 -6.81 -16.38 10.33
N GLY A 127 -7.64 -17.20 9.70
CA GLY A 127 -8.52 -18.14 10.42
C GLY A 127 -9.67 -17.45 11.16
N ASP A 128 -10.08 -18.01 12.30
CA ASP A 128 -11.32 -17.65 13.02
C ASP A 128 -11.12 -17.09 14.44
N LYS A 129 -9.88 -16.99 14.92
CA LYS A 129 -9.56 -16.62 16.32
C LYS A 129 -8.98 -15.22 16.48
N VAL A 130 -9.56 -14.25 15.83
CA VAL A 130 -9.09 -12.86 15.95
C VAL A 130 -9.41 -12.27 17.33
N LYS A 131 -8.50 -11.44 17.85
CA LYS A 131 -8.72 -10.68 19.08
C LYS A 131 -9.66 -9.51 18.81
N ARG A 132 -10.66 -9.29 19.67
CA ARG A 132 -11.61 -8.16 19.54
C ARG A 132 -10.94 -6.79 19.35
N LEU A 133 -9.78 -6.59 19.98
CA LEU A 133 -9.02 -5.34 19.82
C LEU A 133 -8.47 -5.20 18.40
N ALA A 134 -8.01 -6.28 17.79
CA ALA A 134 -7.51 -6.29 16.41
C ALA A 134 -8.65 -6.07 15.41
N GLU A 135 -9.81 -6.71 15.57
CA GLU A 135 -11.01 -6.45 14.75
C GLU A 135 -11.42 -4.98 14.81
N ARG A 136 -11.48 -4.43 16.03
CA ARG A 136 -11.82 -3.02 16.22
C ARG A 136 -10.80 -2.09 15.54
N LEU A 137 -9.51 -2.39 15.64
CA LEU A 137 -8.46 -1.61 14.99
C LEU A 137 -8.65 -1.60 13.47
N ILE A 138 -8.85 -2.77 12.87
CA ILE A 138 -9.08 -2.91 11.42
C ILE A 138 -10.32 -2.12 11.00
N SER A 139 -11.44 -2.28 11.69
CA SER A 139 -12.70 -1.58 11.37
C SER A 139 -12.56 -0.07 11.47
N VAL A 140 -12.00 0.44 12.57
CA VAL A 140 -11.82 1.89 12.77
C VAL A 140 -10.86 2.49 11.75
N THR A 141 -9.78 1.77 11.42
CA THR A 141 -8.82 2.21 10.38
C THR A 141 -9.48 2.27 9.01
N TYR A 142 -10.26 1.26 8.65
CA TYR A 142 -11.01 1.23 7.39
C TYR A 142 -12.03 2.38 7.29
N GLU A 143 -12.80 2.62 8.36
CA GLU A 143 -13.72 3.75 8.41
C GLU A 143 -13.01 5.10 8.29
N ALA A 144 -11.87 5.26 8.97
CA ALA A 144 -11.05 6.46 8.91
C ALA A 144 -10.52 6.72 7.49
N MET A 145 -10.05 5.67 6.82
CA MET A 145 -9.62 5.72 5.41
C MET A 145 -10.73 6.26 4.52
N TRP A 146 -11.93 5.69 4.59
CA TRP A 146 -13.07 6.14 3.78
C TRP A 146 -13.51 7.56 4.09
N LYS A 147 -13.46 7.97 5.36
CA LYS A 147 -13.71 9.37 5.73
C LYS A 147 -12.69 10.30 5.08
N GLY A 148 -11.41 9.93 5.10
CA GLY A 148 -10.35 10.68 4.44
C GLY A 148 -10.56 10.79 2.92
N ILE A 149 -10.83 9.67 2.24
CA ILE A 149 -11.09 9.64 0.80
C ILE A 149 -12.25 10.58 0.41
N LYS A 150 -13.33 10.58 1.17
CA LYS A 150 -14.51 11.42 0.91
C LYS A 150 -14.26 12.93 1.07
N THR A 151 -13.18 13.34 1.72
CA THR A 151 -12.81 14.77 1.84
C THR A 151 -12.01 15.28 0.64
N VAL A 152 -11.53 14.39 -0.23
CA VAL A 152 -10.71 14.76 -1.39
C VAL A 152 -11.57 15.46 -2.43
N LYS A 153 -11.27 16.73 -2.69
CA LYS A 153 -11.92 17.55 -3.73
C LYS A 153 -10.96 18.65 -4.21
N PRO A 154 -11.21 19.26 -5.37
CA PRO A 154 -10.39 20.37 -5.86
C PRO A 154 -10.30 21.51 -4.85
N GLY A 155 -9.08 22.03 -4.64
CA GLY A 155 -8.81 23.14 -3.72
C GLY A 155 -8.60 22.74 -2.26
N GLU A 156 -8.83 21.49 -1.88
CA GLU A 156 -8.53 21.03 -0.52
C GLU A 156 -7.05 20.66 -0.37
N SER A 157 -6.47 21.06 0.75
CA SER A 157 -5.12 20.62 1.13
C SER A 157 -5.16 19.25 1.83
N LYS A 158 -4.06 18.47 1.74
CA LYS A 158 -3.92 17.22 2.52
C LYS A 158 -4.10 17.43 4.04
N GLY A 159 -3.88 18.63 4.56
CA GLY A 159 -4.12 19.02 5.94
C GLY A 159 -5.60 19.30 6.29
N GLY A 160 -6.48 19.45 5.29
CA GLY A 160 -7.92 19.65 5.50
C GLY A 160 -8.63 18.38 6.02
N ALA A 161 -8.02 17.21 5.90
CA ALA A 161 -8.44 15.96 6.55
C ALA A 161 -7.93 15.86 8.01
N GLY A 162 -7.82 17.00 8.71
CA GLY A 162 -7.27 17.09 10.06
C GLY A 162 -8.06 16.30 11.12
N PRO A 163 -7.47 16.13 12.32
CA PRO A 163 -7.97 15.23 13.38
C PRO A 163 -9.39 15.57 13.88
N ASN A 164 -9.90 16.75 13.60
CA ASN A 164 -11.26 17.17 14.01
C ASN A 164 -12.38 16.66 13.10
N GLN A 165 -12.06 16.14 11.90
CA GLN A 165 -13.05 15.56 10.99
C GLN A 165 -13.04 14.02 11.01
N VAL A 166 -11.98 13.44 11.53
CA VAL A 166 -11.85 11.99 11.69
C VAL A 166 -11.69 11.73 13.18
N HIS A 167 -12.77 11.36 13.87
CA HIS A 167 -12.70 10.83 15.24
C HIS A 167 -11.97 9.47 15.21
N GLY A 168 -10.67 9.51 15.01
CA GLY A 168 -9.80 8.37 14.98
C GLY A 168 -8.36 8.82 15.21
N SER A 169 -7.57 8.00 15.87
CA SER A 169 -6.20 8.27 16.26
C SER A 169 -5.36 8.89 15.12
N PRO A 170 -4.45 9.84 15.40
CA PRO A 170 -3.53 10.44 14.40
C PRO A 170 -2.72 9.42 13.59
N CYS A 171 -2.53 8.21 14.10
CA CYS A 171 -1.85 7.12 13.40
C CYS A 171 -2.54 6.67 12.10
N SER A 172 -3.87 6.80 12.01
CA SER A 172 -4.62 6.32 10.83
C SER A 172 -4.42 7.18 9.57
N LEU A 173 -4.08 8.46 9.74
CA LEU A 173 -3.81 9.36 8.60
C LEU A 173 -2.36 9.24 8.07
N TYR A 174 -1.42 8.85 8.91
CA TYR A 174 -0.04 8.61 8.47
C TYR A 174 0.07 7.43 7.49
N PHE A 175 -0.80 6.44 7.61
CA PHE A 175 -0.83 5.27 6.73
C PHE A 175 -1.28 5.59 5.30
N LEU A 176 -2.15 6.61 5.14
CA LEU A 176 -2.65 7.03 3.82
C LEU A 176 -1.71 8.03 3.10
N CYS A 177 -0.77 8.65 3.81
CA CYS A 177 0.07 9.72 3.25
C CYS A 177 1.51 9.31 2.95
N SER A 178 2.01 8.18 3.43
CA SER A 178 3.42 7.83 3.27
C SER A 178 3.76 7.16 1.95
N GLU A 179 2.80 6.68 1.17
CA GLU A 179 3.05 5.86 -0.01
C GLU A 179 2.75 6.51 -1.37
N SER A 180 2.29 7.76 -1.40
CA SER A 180 1.99 8.45 -2.67
C SER A 180 3.09 9.40 -3.13
N ILE A 181 4.37 9.13 -2.83
CA ILE A 181 5.49 9.92 -3.34
C ILE A 181 6.54 8.97 -3.91
N VAL A 182 6.38 8.63 -5.16
CA VAL A 182 7.47 8.34 -6.07
C VAL A 182 7.51 9.41 -7.16
#